data_f324289bfca41582f2c6d81c447eb9b7
#
_entry.id   f324289bfca41582f2c6d81c447eb9b7
#
_cell.length_a   1.000
_cell.length_b   1.000
_cell.length_c   1.000
_cell.angle_alpha   90.00
_cell.angle_beta   90.00
_cell.angle_gamma   90.00
#
_symmetry.space_group_name_H-M   'P 1'
#
loop_
_entity.id
_entity.type
_entity.pdbx_description
1 polymer ?
#
loop_
_entity_poly.entity_id
_entity_poly.type
_entity_poly.pdbx_seq_one_letter_code
_entity_poly.pdbx_strand_id
1 'polypeptide(L)'
;MSIFYTFSMLTNISNYLQNKFLARTRNKLMMNWSSESLMIQERRKREEIRISENRPHKVFYYHQIDDPYSILVLPILEKIKKSYQIELECILVGNPPGKTIPEPTMFQIHCLNDVRNIAKWYGQERKIS
;
A
#
# COMPACT_ATOMS: atom_id res chain seq x y z
N MET A 1 16.80 -31.73 -40.09
CA MET A 1 17.01 -30.42 -39.44
C MET A 1 15.77 -29.52 -39.42
N SER A 2 14.75 -29.72 -40.27
CA SER A 2 13.52 -28.87 -40.33
C SER A 2 12.51 -29.12 -39.23
N ILE A 3 12.35 -30.34 -38.69
CA ILE A 3 11.27 -30.72 -37.75
C ILE A 3 11.47 -30.08 -36.33
N PHE A 4 12.72 -29.94 -35.91
CA PHE A 4 13.02 -29.34 -34.59
C PHE A 4 12.70 -27.82 -34.53
N TYR A 5 12.90 -27.11 -35.62
CA TYR A 5 12.56 -25.69 -35.71
C TYR A 5 11.05 -25.43 -35.66
N THR A 6 10.26 -26.28 -36.34
CA THR A 6 8.80 -26.19 -36.35
C THR A 6 8.21 -26.50 -34.95
N PHE A 7 8.75 -27.47 -34.23
CA PHE A 7 8.30 -27.82 -32.87
C PHE A 7 8.62 -26.72 -31.86
N SER A 8 9.83 -26.14 -31.91
CA SER A 8 10.22 -25.00 -31.06
C SER A 8 9.36 -23.77 -31.33
N MET A 9 9.00 -23.52 -32.58
CA MET A 9 8.16 -22.39 -32.96
C MET A 9 6.71 -22.55 -32.43
N LEU A 10 6.17 -23.76 -32.53
CA LEU A 10 4.83 -24.07 -31.99
C LEU A 10 4.75 -23.97 -30.48
N THR A 11 5.78 -24.40 -29.73
CA THR A 11 5.83 -24.25 -28.26
C THR A 11 5.93 -22.79 -27.86
N ASN A 12 6.70 -21.98 -28.55
CA ASN A 12 6.81 -20.54 -28.29
C ASN A 12 5.49 -19.81 -28.54
N ILE A 13 4.77 -20.15 -29.62
CA ILE A 13 3.44 -19.58 -29.90
C ILE A 13 2.42 -19.99 -28.83
N SER A 14 2.42 -21.26 -28.42
CA SER A 14 1.54 -21.76 -27.35
C SER A 14 1.79 -21.02 -26.03
N ASN A 15 3.04 -20.89 -25.62
CA ASN A 15 3.42 -20.16 -24.41
C ASN A 15 3.04 -18.67 -24.48
N TYR A 16 3.22 -18.03 -25.63
CA TYR A 16 2.81 -16.65 -25.84
C TYR A 16 1.30 -16.48 -25.71
N LEU A 17 0.52 -17.36 -26.32
CA LEU A 17 -0.96 -17.32 -26.24
C LEU A 17 -1.46 -17.58 -24.81
N GLN A 18 -0.87 -18.54 -24.09
CA GLN A 18 -1.18 -18.81 -22.69
C GLN A 18 -0.87 -17.60 -21.81
N ASN A 19 0.30 -17.00 -21.94
CA ASN A 19 0.67 -15.82 -21.17
C ASN A 19 -0.25 -14.64 -21.46
N LYS A 20 -0.63 -14.43 -22.71
CA LYS A 20 -1.57 -13.37 -23.10
C LYS A 20 -2.97 -13.61 -22.53
N PHE A 21 -3.44 -14.85 -22.52
CA PHE A 21 -4.72 -15.23 -21.91
C PHE A 21 -4.70 -15.02 -20.39
N LEU A 22 -3.67 -15.50 -19.71
CA LEU A 22 -3.49 -15.31 -18.26
C LEU A 22 -3.42 -13.81 -17.88
N ALA A 23 -2.69 -13.01 -18.67
CA ALA A 23 -2.61 -11.58 -18.45
C ALA A 23 -3.98 -10.89 -18.59
N ARG A 24 -4.76 -11.26 -19.59
CA ARG A 24 -6.11 -10.71 -19.79
C ARG A 24 -7.05 -11.09 -18.65
N THR A 25 -7.02 -12.36 -18.23
CA THR A 25 -7.85 -12.85 -17.12
C THR A 25 -7.47 -12.14 -15.81
N ARG A 26 -6.17 -12.03 -15.52
CA ARG A 26 -5.67 -11.29 -14.36
C ARG A 26 -6.12 -9.83 -14.39
N ASN A 27 -5.95 -9.15 -15.52
CA ASN A 27 -6.35 -7.75 -15.66
C ASN A 27 -7.86 -7.57 -15.46
N LYS A 28 -8.68 -8.46 -16.02
CA LYS A 28 -10.14 -8.44 -15.82
C LYS A 28 -10.53 -8.64 -14.35
N LEU A 29 -9.87 -9.58 -13.66
CA LEU A 29 -10.08 -9.80 -12.23
C LEU A 29 -9.66 -8.57 -11.41
N MET A 30 -8.51 -7.97 -11.72
CA MET A 30 -8.04 -6.76 -11.04
C MET A 30 -8.95 -5.57 -11.29
N MET A 31 -9.42 -5.36 -12.52
CA MET A 31 -10.40 -4.31 -12.85
C MET A 31 -11.71 -4.49 -12.11
N ASN A 32 -12.23 -5.71 -12.03
CA ASN A 32 -13.44 -6.00 -11.27
C ASN A 32 -13.22 -5.73 -9.77
N TRP A 33 -12.11 -6.23 -9.22
CA TRP A 33 -11.78 -6.05 -7.80
C TRP A 33 -11.58 -4.59 -7.42
N SER A 34 -11.00 -3.77 -8.31
CA SER A 34 -10.79 -2.32 -8.10
C SER A 34 -11.96 -1.46 -8.56
N SER A 35 -13.09 -2.05 -8.96
CA SER A 35 -14.24 -1.25 -9.40
C SER A 35 -14.83 -0.46 -8.24
N GLU A 36 -15.12 0.81 -8.46
CA GLU A 36 -15.67 1.73 -7.46
C GLU A 36 -17.01 1.21 -6.89
N SER A 37 -17.84 0.63 -7.73
CA SER A 37 -19.13 0.09 -7.33
C SER A 37 -18.99 -1.06 -6.32
N LEU A 38 -18.04 -1.99 -6.54
CA LEU A 38 -17.78 -3.07 -5.60
C LEU A 38 -17.18 -2.56 -4.29
N MET A 39 -16.28 -1.60 -4.37
CA MET A 39 -15.71 -0.98 -3.16
C MET A 39 -16.78 -0.28 -2.32
N ILE A 40 -17.71 0.44 -2.95
CA ILE A 40 -18.82 1.10 -2.26
C ILE A 40 -19.74 0.07 -1.60
N GLN A 41 -20.09 -1.01 -2.30
CA GLN A 41 -20.92 -2.08 -1.74
C GLN A 41 -20.26 -2.74 -0.52
N GLU A 42 -18.97 -3.07 -0.62
CA GLU A 42 -18.23 -3.67 0.50
C GLU A 42 -18.10 -2.71 1.69
N ARG A 43 -17.89 -1.42 1.45
CA ARG A 43 -17.88 -0.41 2.51
C ARG A 43 -19.22 -0.31 3.22
N ARG A 44 -20.32 -0.26 2.48
CA ARG A 44 -21.68 -0.24 3.07
C ARG A 44 -21.93 -1.46 3.93
N LYS A 45 -21.65 -2.64 3.41
CA LYS A 45 -21.83 -3.91 4.13
C LYS A 45 -21.02 -3.94 5.44
N ARG A 46 -19.76 -3.51 5.40
CA ARG A 46 -18.92 -3.43 6.62
C ARG A 46 -19.45 -2.40 7.60
N GLU A 47 -19.98 -1.29 7.12
CA GLU A 47 -20.55 -0.23 7.96
C GLU A 47 -21.84 -0.71 8.64
N GLU A 48 -22.72 -1.42 7.93
CA GLU A 48 -23.92 -2.04 8.50
C GLU A 48 -23.58 -3.01 9.63
N ILE A 49 -22.55 -3.86 9.43
CA ILE A 49 -22.05 -4.76 10.47
C ILE A 49 -21.52 -3.97 11.67
N ARG A 50 -20.70 -2.95 11.45
CA ARG A 50 -20.17 -2.12 12.52
C ARG A 50 -21.27 -1.48 13.37
N ILE A 51 -22.29 -0.92 12.71
CA ILE A 51 -23.44 -0.30 13.38
C ILE A 51 -24.22 -1.35 14.18
N SER A 52 -24.48 -2.52 13.61
CA SER A 52 -25.21 -3.60 14.30
C SER A 52 -24.48 -4.10 15.55
N GLU A 53 -23.15 -4.06 15.53
CA GLU A 53 -22.29 -4.44 16.65
C GLU A 53 -22.05 -3.27 17.65
N ASN A 54 -22.59 -2.08 17.38
CA ASN A 54 -22.41 -0.85 18.18
C ASN A 54 -20.94 -0.54 18.51
N ARG A 55 -20.03 -0.81 17.57
CA ARG A 55 -18.60 -0.58 17.79
C ARG A 55 -18.09 0.67 17.07
N PRO A 56 -17.09 1.38 17.62
CA PRO A 56 -16.49 2.53 16.95
C PRO A 56 -15.71 2.10 15.70
N HIS A 57 -15.38 3.07 14.85
CA HIS A 57 -14.39 2.87 13.82
C HIS A 57 -13.03 2.62 14.45
N LYS A 58 -12.32 1.59 13.95
CA LYS A 58 -10.97 1.25 14.42
C LYS A 58 -9.96 1.59 13.35
N VAL A 59 -8.91 2.32 13.73
CA VAL A 59 -7.80 2.71 12.88
C VAL A 59 -6.52 2.08 13.43
N PHE A 60 -5.84 1.30 12.62
CA PHE A 60 -4.52 0.76 12.93
C PHE A 60 -3.47 1.66 12.32
N TYR A 61 -2.59 2.21 13.16
CA TYR A 61 -1.44 2.96 12.73
C TYR A 61 -0.17 2.14 12.94
N TYR A 62 0.49 1.80 11.85
CA TYR A 62 1.75 1.08 11.88
C TYR A 62 2.89 2.09 11.89
N HIS A 63 3.62 2.14 13.01
CA HIS A 63 4.73 3.06 13.22
C HIS A 63 6.06 2.35 13.07
N GLN A 64 6.92 2.86 12.21
CA GLN A 64 8.30 2.44 12.08
C GLN A 64 9.21 3.52 12.66
N ILE A 65 10.06 3.15 13.63
CA ILE A 65 10.88 4.11 14.40
C ILE A 65 11.89 4.84 13.49
N ASP A 66 12.49 4.11 12.55
CA ASP A 66 13.52 4.64 11.66
C ASP A 66 12.95 5.29 10.38
N ASP A 67 11.64 5.35 10.25
CA ASP A 67 11.00 5.97 9.10
C ASP A 67 10.71 7.46 9.36
N PRO A 68 11.35 8.38 8.60
CA PRO A 68 11.17 9.81 8.80
C PRO A 68 9.71 10.28 8.62
N TYR A 69 8.94 9.64 7.73
CA TYR A 69 7.53 9.98 7.54
C TYR A 69 6.67 9.60 8.76
N SER A 70 7.00 8.50 9.41
CA SER A 70 6.32 8.09 10.65
C SER A 70 6.47 9.15 11.74
N ILE A 71 7.60 9.84 11.82
CA ILE A 71 7.82 10.94 12.76
C ILE A 71 6.90 12.14 12.46
N LEU A 72 6.65 12.45 11.20
CA LEU A 72 5.75 13.54 10.79
C LEU A 72 4.30 13.29 11.21
N VAL A 73 3.87 12.04 11.18
CA VAL A 73 2.47 11.66 11.42
C VAL A 73 2.14 11.66 12.92
N LEU A 74 3.08 11.36 13.81
CA LEU A 74 2.85 11.25 15.24
C LEU A 74 2.02 12.40 15.87
N PRO A 75 2.36 13.69 15.64
CA PRO A 75 1.61 14.80 16.21
C PRO A 75 0.19 14.94 15.66
N ILE A 76 -0.06 14.36 14.48
CA ILE A 76 -1.36 14.42 13.81
C ILE A 76 -2.30 13.36 14.37
N LEU A 77 -1.79 12.22 14.85
CA LEU A 77 -2.59 11.14 15.40
C LEU A 77 -3.50 11.59 16.55
N GLU A 78 -2.97 12.43 17.43
CA GLU A 78 -3.77 13.01 18.52
C GLU A 78 -4.90 13.91 18.00
N LYS A 79 -4.63 14.71 16.98
CA LYS A 79 -5.65 15.57 16.35
C LYS A 79 -6.72 14.71 15.70
N ILE A 80 -6.34 13.66 14.97
CA ILE A 80 -7.27 12.72 14.36
C ILE A 80 -8.14 12.06 15.42
N LYS A 81 -7.54 11.54 16.50
CA LYS A 81 -8.27 10.91 17.60
C LYS A 81 -9.27 11.86 18.29
N LYS A 82 -8.92 13.15 18.41
CA LYS A 82 -9.81 14.16 18.98
C LYS A 82 -10.92 14.62 18.04
N SER A 83 -10.63 14.63 16.73
CA SER A 83 -11.58 15.12 15.71
C SER A 83 -12.58 14.06 15.27
N TYR A 84 -12.24 12.79 15.40
CA TYR A 84 -13.06 11.68 14.97
C TYR A 84 -13.30 10.71 16.13
N GLN A 85 -14.53 10.17 16.21
CA GLN A 85 -14.87 9.13 17.18
C GLN A 85 -14.32 7.77 16.72
N ILE A 86 -13.01 7.59 16.85
CA ILE A 86 -12.29 6.39 16.43
C ILE A 86 -11.52 5.78 17.60
N GLU A 87 -11.37 4.47 17.54
CA GLU A 87 -10.39 3.73 18.33
C GLU A 87 -9.09 3.68 17.53
N LEU A 88 -8.03 4.31 18.05
CA LEU A 88 -6.72 4.33 17.43
C LEU A 88 -5.78 3.35 18.13
N GLU A 89 -5.30 2.35 17.39
CA GLU A 89 -4.31 1.40 17.86
C GLU A 89 -2.99 1.63 17.13
N CYS A 90 -1.91 1.90 17.90
CA CYS A 90 -0.57 2.10 17.37
C CYS A 90 0.22 0.80 17.48
N ILE A 91 0.75 0.33 16.38
CA ILE A 91 1.52 -0.91 16.25
C ILE A 91 2.94 -0.56 15.80
N LEU A 92 3.94 -0.94 16.61
CA LEU A 92 5.33 -0.79 16.20
C LEU A 92 5.69 -1.88 15.19
N VAL A 93 6.31 -1.47 14.08
CA VAL A 93 6.81 -2.37 13.05
C VAL A 93 8.30 -2.17 12.83
N GLY A 94 8.96 -3.27 12.49
CA GLY A 94 10.37 -3.24 12.12
C GLY A 94 10.60 -2.82 10.67
N ASN A 95 11.87 -2.71 10.31
CA ASN A 95 12.25 -2.40 8.93
C ASN A 95 11.77 -3.47 7.96
N PRO A 96 11.31 -3.08 6.76
CA PRO A 96 10.94 -4.03 5.74
C PRO A 96 12.16 -4.86 5.32
N PRO A 97 11.97 -6.11 4.87
CA PRO A 97 13.07 -6.94 4.38
C PRO A 97 13.86 -6.21 3.27
N GLY A 98 15.18 -6.25 3.31
CA GLY A 98 16.07 -5.51 2.39
C GLY A 98 15.81 -5.76 0.90
N LYS A 99 15.18 -6.88 0.55
CA LYS A 99 14.76 -7.20 -0.83
C LYS A 99 13.57 -6.38 -1.34
N THR A 100 12.84 -5.71 -0.45
CA THR A 100 11.66 -4.91 -0.81
C THR A 100 12.02 -3.47 -1.13
N ILE A 101 13.21 -3.02 -0.76
CA ILE A 101 13.69 -1.67 -1.03
C ILE A 101 14.83 -1.77 -2.05
N PRO A 102 14.59 -1.43 -3.33
CA PRO A 102 15.66 -1.25 -4.29
C PRO A 102 16.49 -0.03 -3.87
N GLU A 103 17.81 -0.11 -4.00
CA GLU A 103 18.74 0.99 -3.67
C GLU A 103 18.54 1.58 -2.25
N PRO A 104 18.74 0.80 -1.16
CA PRO A 104 18.37 1.21 0.20
C PRO A 104 19.02 2.54 0.64
N THR A 105 20.27 2.77 0.25
CA THR A 105 21.01 3.99 0.62
C THR A 105 20.41 5.22 -0.05
N MET A 106 20.12 5.16 -1.34
CA MET A 106 19.47 6.26 -2.07
C MET A 106 18.06 6.50 -1.56
N PHE A 107 17.33 5.45 -1.23
CA PHE A 107 15.99 5.54 -0.66
C PHE A 107 15.98 6.32 0.65
N GLN A 108 16.90 6.00 1.58
CA GLN A 108 17.01 6.71 2.85
C GLN A 108 17.33 8.20 2.67
N ILE A 109 18.29 8.52 1.81
CA ILE A 109 18.65 9.93 1.51
C ILE A 109 17.45 10.67 0.91
N HIS A 110 16.73 10.02 -0.01
CA HIS A 110 15.53 10.60 -0.62
C HIS A 110 14.45 10.87 0.42
N CYS A 111 14.13 9.90 1.27
CA CYS A 111 13.12 10.04 2.33
C CYS A 111 13.47 11.18 3.30
N LEU A 112 14.73 11.27 3.74
CA LEU A 112 15.17 12.36 4.63
C LEU A 112 15.03 13.73 3.98
N ASN A 113 15.45 13.89 2.73
CA ASN A 113 15.34 15.15 2.01
C ASN A 113 13.87 15.54 1.77
N ASP A 114 13.03 14.57 1.40
CA ASP A 114 11.62 14.81 1.18
C ASP A 114 10.91 15.23 2.47
N VAL A 115 11.15 14.51 3.56
CA VAL A 115 10.58 14.84 4.87
C VAL A 115 11.01 16.24 5.34
N ARG A 116 12.27 16.64 5.15
CA ARG A 116 12.72 18.00 5.45
C ARG A 116 11.95 19.06 4.66
N ASN A 117 11.68 18.81 3.39
CA ASN A 117 10.94 19.72 2.53
C ASN A 117 9.48 19.89 2.96
N ILE A 118 8.83 18.82 3.42
CA ILE A 118 7.43 18.83 3.80
C ILE A 118 7.16 19.07 5.30
N ALA A 119 8.19 18.99 6.16
CA ALA A 119 8.08 19.12 7.62
C ALA A 119 7.37 20.40 8.05
N LYS A 120 7.57 21.51 7.33
CA LYS A 120 6.90 22.79 7.59
C LYS A 120 5.38 22.70 7.54
N TRP A 121 4.83 21.90 6.63
CA TRP A 121 3.39 21.72 6.49
C TRP A 121 2.77 20.94 7.66
N TYR A 122 3.61 20.20 8.37
CA TYR A 122 3.25 19.43 9.56
C TYR A 122 3.61 20.13 10.88
N GLY A 123 4.18 21.36 10.81
CA GLY A 123 4.63 22.11 11.97
C GLY A 123 5.83 21.47 12.70
N GLN A 124 6.68 20.72 11.97
CA GLN A 124 7.79 19.95 12.53
C GLN A 124 9.18 20.42 12.06
N GLU A 125 9.30 21.64 11.58
CA GLU A 125 10.55 22.18 11.03
C GLU A 125 11.77 22.03 11.96
N ARG A 126 11.57 22.15 13.27
CA ARG A 126 12.65 22.11 14.26
C ARG A 126 13.07 20.69 14.68
N LYS A 127 12.33 19.66 14.33
CA LYS A 127 12.58 18.30 14.80
C LYS A 127 13.34 17.43 13.79
N ILE A 128 13.46 17.90 12.55
CA ILE A 128 14.00 17.13 11.43
C ILE A 128 15.26 17.82 10.83
N SER A 129 15.89 18.71 11.60
CA SER A 129 17.16 19.37 11.21
C SER A 129 18.37 18.45 11.36
#